data_68e9afd958ce79510f3d8842b9667576
#
_entry.id   68e9afd958ce79510f3d8842b9667576
#
_cell.length_a   1.000
_cell.length_b   1.000
_cell.length_c   1.000
_cell.angle_alpha   90.00
_cell.angle_beta   90.00
_cell.angle_gamma   90.00
#
_symmetry.space_group_name_H-M   'P 1'
#
loop_
_entity.id
_entity.type
_entity.pdbx_description
1 polymer ?
#
loop_
_entity_poly.entity_id
_entity_poly.type
_entity_poly.pdbx_seq_one_letter_code
_entity_poly.pdbx_strand_id
1 'polypeptide(L)' 'MQFLPKKRVRMSLTERERVILQLSRQGFSDYKIARKINTDPPSVTRSRKNACRKMKTAIANLEWVEKAGIRLS' A
#
# COMPACT_ATOMS: atom_id res chain seq x y z
N MET A 1 -5.85 27.62 10.87
CA MET A 1 -5.80 26.56 11.70
C MET A 1 -5.49 25.27 11.03
N GLN A 2 -4.67 24.53 11.58
CA GLN A 2 -4.25 23.35 11.00
C GLN A 2 -5.16 22.23 11.37
N PHE A 3 -5.66 21.58 10.42
CA PHE A 3 -6.52 20.50 10.68
C PHE A 3 -5.87 19.19 10.32
N LEU A 4 -5.59 18.39 11.29
CA LEU A 4 -5.01 17.09 11.06
C LEU A 4 -5.85 16.05 11.71
N PRO A 5 -6.48 15.21 10.93
CA PRO A 5 -7.34 14.20 11.51
C PRO A 5 -6.52 13.23 12.30
N LYS A 6 -7.04 12.84 13.43
CA LYS A 6 -6.41 11.93 14.23
C LYS A 6 -6.23 10.65 13.58
N LYS A 7 -7.22 10.18 12.92
CA LYS A 7 -7.14 9.00 12.20
C LYS A 7 -7.02 9.34 10.83
N ARG A 8 -5.90 9.45 10.30
CA ARG A 8 -5.77 9.79 8.97
C ARG A 8 -5.87 8.58 8.14
N VAL A 9 -6.44 8.70 7.02
CA VAL A 9 -6.53 7.64 6.06
C VAL A 9 -5.14 7.42 5.60
N ARG A 10 -4.66 6.22 5.74
CA ARG A 10 -3.36 5.97 5.34
C ARG A 10 -3.28 5.60 3.93
N MET A 11 -2.80 6.51 3.13
CA MET A 11 -2.56 6.24 1.74
C MET A 11 -1.13 5.75 1.55
N SER A 12 -0.31 5.93 2.55
CA SER A 12 1.05 5.45 2.43
C SER A 12 1.15 4.02 2.91
N LEU A 13 2.07 3.29 2.34
CA LEU A 13 2.26 1.90 2.69
C LEU A 13 3.05 1.78 3.98
N THR A 14 2.73 0.76 4.76
CA THR A 14 3.50 0.47 5.94
C THR A 14 4.76 -0.23 5.50
N GLU A 15 5.73 -0.32 6.36
CA GLU A 15 6.97 -1.00 6.05
C GLU A 15 6.70 -2.45 5.71
N ARG A 16 5.83 -3.09 6.46
CA ARG A 16 5.50 -4.47 6.20
C ARG A 16 4.88 -4.64 4.83
N GLU A 17 4.00 -3.73 4.44
CA GLU A 17 3.38 -3.80 3.13
C GLU A 17 4.42 -3.64 2.03
N ARG A 18 5.39 -2.77 2.24
CA ARG A 18 6.44 -2.58 1.25
C ARG A 18 7.25 -3.83 1.07
N VAL A 19 7.63 -4.46 2.17
CA VAL A 19 8.41 -5.68 2.11
C VAL A 19 7.64 -6.77 1.37
N ILE A 20 6.36 -6.91 1.69
CA ILE A 20 5.55 -7.92 1.05
C ILE A 20 5.43 -7.67 -0.45
N LEU A 21 5.23 -6.43 -0.83
CA LEU A 21 5.13 -6.11 -2.25
C LEU A 21 6.44 -6.37 -2.99
N GLN A 22 7.55 -6.04 -2.37
CA GLN A 22 8.83 -6.28 -2.98
C GLN A 22 9.11 -7.75 -3.17
N LEU A 23 8.81 -8.55 -2.17
CA LEU A 23 9.01 -9.99 -2.28
C LEU A 23 8.06 -10.59 -3.30
N SER A 24 6.83 -10.09 -3.34
CA SER A 24 5.87 -10.55 -4.31
C SER A 24 6.36 -10.26 -5.73
N ARG A 25 6.93 -9.10 -5.91
CA ARG A 25 7.43 -8.69 -7.21
C ARG A 25 8.60 -9.56 -7.64
N GLN A 26 9.36 -10.07 -6.69
CA GLN A 26 10.48 -10.93 -6.98
C GLN A 26 10.04 -12.36 -7.29
N GLY A 27 8.75 -12.63 -7.21
CA GLY A 27 8.25 -13.94 -7.56
C GLY A 27 7.94 -14.86 -6.41
N PHE A 28 8.06 -14.40 -5.18
CA PHE A 28 7.77 -15.23 -4.04
C PHE A 28 6.27 -15.35 -3.82
N SER A 29 5.82 -16.56 -3.52
CA SER A 29 4.41 -16.79 -3.24
C SER A 29 4.10 -16.26 -1.84
N ASP A 30 2.82 -16.10 -1.55
CA ASP A 30 2.41 -15.62 -0.23
C ASP A 30 2.92 -16.55 0.86
N TYR A 31 2.95 -17.83 0.57
CA TYR A 31 3.43 -18.82 1.52
C TYR A 31 4.91 -18.58 1.84
N LYS A 32 5.72 -18.39 0.80
CA LYS A 32 7.13 -18.16 0.99
C LYS A 32 7.41 -16.82 1.65
N ILE A 33 6.63 -15.81 1.29
CA ILE A 33 6.79 -14.51 1.92
C ILE A 33 6.51 -14.64 3.41
N ALA A 34 5.44 -15.37 3.74
CA ALA A 34 5.07 -15.55 5.14
C ALA A 34 6.21 -16.16 5.93
N ARG A 35 6.90 -17.12 5.32
CA ARG A 35 8.00 -17.75 6.01
C ARG A 35 9.18 -16.80 6.16
N LYS A 36 9.43 -15.98 5.16
CA LYS A 36 10.53 -15.05 5.21
C LYS A 36 10.35 -13.97 6.27
N ILE A 37 9.15 -13.51 6.45
CA ILE A 37 8.89 -12.46 7.42
C ILE A 37 8.24 -12.98 8.70
N ASN A 38 8.25 -14.31 8.82
CA ASN A 38 7.79 -14.94 10.05
C ASN A 38 6.35 -14.64 10.41
N THR A 39 5.46 -14.92 9.49
CA THR A 39 4.04 -14.73 9.71
C THR A 39 3.30 -15.83 8.98
N ASP A 40 1.98 -15.78 8.93
CA ASP A 40 1.21 -16.80 8.25
C ASP A 40 0.74 -16.32 6.88
N PRO A 41 0.52 -17.24 5.94
CA PRO A 41 0.12 -16.86 4.59
C PRO A 41 -1.15 -16.02 4.50
N PRO A 42 -2.21 -16.29 5.26
CA PRO A 42 -3.39 -15.43 5.16
C PRO A 42 -3.11 -13.99 5.50
N SER A 43 -2.20 -13.76 6.46
CA SER A 43 -1.83 -12.39 6.82
C SER A 43 -1.12 -11.70 5.67
N VAL A 44 -0.25 -12.45 4.98
CA VAL A 44 0.46 -11.89 3.83
C VAL A 44 -0.53 -11.55 2.74
N THR A 45 -1.47 -12.44 2.45
CA THR A 45 -2.45 -12.22 1.42
C THR A 45 -3.27 -10.97 1.73
N ARG A 46 -3.69 -10.83 2.99
CA ARG A 46 -4.47 -9.67 3.38
C ARG A 46 -3.67 -8.38 3.24
N SER A 47 -2.43 -8.40 3.71
CA SER A 47 -1.58 -7.22 3.62
C SER A 47 -1.29 -6.84 2.18
N ARG A 48 -1.07 -7.85 1.33
CA ARG A 48 -0.80 -7.60 -0.07
C ARG A 48 -2.00 -6.97 -0.75
N LYS A 49 -3.19 -7.47 -0.45
CA LYS A 49 -4.41 -6.92 -1.04
C LYS A 49 -4.66 -5.50 -0.55
N ASN A 50 -4.39 -5.24 0.73
CA ASN A 50 -4.54 -3.90 1.26
C ASN A 50 -3.57 -2.94 0.59
N ALA A 51 -2.33 -3.37 0.40
CA ALA A 51 -1.32 -2.55 -0.23
C ALA A 51 -1.71 -2.23 -1.67
N CYS A 52 -2.21 -3.22 -2.40
CA CYS A 52 -2.62 -3.00 -3.76
C CYS A 52 -3.78 -2.03 -3.83
N ARG A 53 -4.72 -2.12 -2.90
CA ARG A 53 -5.84 -1.21 -2.87
C ARG A 53 -5.37 0.22 -2.62
N LYS A 54 -4.43 0.39 -1.69
CA LYS A 54 -3.89 1.70 -1.42
C LYS A 54 -3.21 2.28 -2.64
N MET A 55 -2.46 1.46 -3.36
CA MET A 55 -1.76 1.94 -4.54
C MET A 55 -2.72 2.33 -5.64
N LYS A 56 -3.78 1.56 -5.82
CA LYS A 56 -4.75 1.90 -6.85
C LYS A 56 -5.45 3.21 -6.53
N THR A 57 -5.77 3.42 -5.26
CA THR A 57 -6.41 4.66 -4.84
C THR A 57 -5.48 5.84 -5.06
N ALA A 58 -4.20 5.66 -4.75
CA ALA A 58 -3.23 6.73 -4.93
C ALA A 58 -3.09 7.10 -6.40
N ILE A 59 -3.07 6.10 -7.28
CA ILE A 59 -2.96 6.35 -8.70
C ILE A 59 -4.19 7.09 -9.21
N ALA A 60 -5.37 6.66 -8.78
CA ALA A 60 -6.59 7.32 -9.18
C ALA A 60 -6.63 8.76 -8.72
N ASN A 61 -6.14 9.02 -7.51
CA ASN A 61 -6.11 10.37 -7.00
C ASN A 61 -5.17 11.25 -7.81
N LEU A 62 -4.02 10.70 -8.20
CA LEU A 62 -3.08 11.45 -9.00
C LEU A 62 -3.65 11.79 -10.36
N GLU A 63 -4.34 10.84 -10.96
CA GLU A 63 -4.94 11.08 -12.27
C GLU A 63 -6.01 12.17 -12.16
N TRP A 64 -6.78 12.13 -11.09
CA TRP A 64 -7.82 13.13 -10.91
C TRP A 64 -7.21 14.52 -10.75
N VAL A 65 -6.13 14.61 -9.97
CA VAL A 65 -5.46 15.87 -9.73
C VAL A 65 -4.92 16.44 -11.04
N GLU A 66 -4.34 15.58 -11.86
CA GLU A 66 -3.82 16.04 -13.15
C GLU A 66 -4.91 16.54 -14.06
N LYS A 67 -6.02 15.83 -14.11
CA LYS A 67 -7.12 16.23 -14.94
C LYS A 67 -7.76 17.51 -14.45
N ALA A 68 -7.79 17.72 -13.16
CA ALA A 68 -8.37 18.91 -12.60
C ALA A 68 -7.43 20.12 -12.71
N GLY A 69 -6.21 19.88 -13.10
CA GLY A 69 -5.26 20.97 -13.23
C GLY A 69 -4.75 21.50 -11.91
N ILE A 70 -4.87 20.70 -10.85
CA ILE A 70 -4.44 21.13 -9.55
C ILE A 70 -2.95 20.96 -9.43
N ARG A 71 -2.30 22.01 -8.97
CA ARG A 71 -0.89 21.93 -8.81
C ARG A 71 -0.48 21.40 -7.47
N LEU A 72 0.39 20.43 -7.47
CA LEU A 72 0.88 19.85 -6.24
C LEU A 72 2.25 20.41 -5.99
N SER A 73 2.47 21.06 -4.96
CA SER A 73 3.82 21.55 -4.71
C SER A 73 4.17 21.52 -3.24
#